data_bb557a98ee886fedd0923d25e76ed85f
#
_entry.id   bb557a98ee886fedd0923d25e76ed85f
#
_cell.length_a   1.000
_cell.length_b   1.000
_cell.length_c   1.000
_cell.angle_alpha   90.00
_cell.angle_beta   90.00
_cell.angle_gamma   90.00
#
_symmetry.space_group_name_H-M   'P 1'
#
loop_
_entity.id
_entity.type
_entity.pdbx_description
1 polymer ?
#
loop_
_entity_poly.entity_id
_entity_poly.type
_entity_poly.pdbx_seq_one_letter_code
_entity_poly.pdbx_strand_id
1 'polypeptide(L)'
;MTPQERHFMQKLNFKDNVSETLLINVYMRHLDFKDKDPILNDPFSSAVVEQIDYDFAKFNDARLSKTGTVIRAKFFDDETLRLAAEFDRPIIVQLGAGLDTRPLRLQKILPSALFYDLDLPDVIAMRDALLPKAENNFSLPYSMLDLSWMDELVAKHGSAGYIFILEGVSMYFEKEEFKKFFIALAQKFRGYVLSDFMSEFSVRKFDSRRHDAMKHMQNAPFKMGIGGGAEVQGWDSAHIRFVR
;
A
#
# COMPACT_ATOMS: atom_id res chain seq x y z
N MET A 1 9.31 -25.75 -14.16
CA MET A 1 9.98 -25.60 -12.85
C MET A 1 10.48 -26.96 -12.37
N THR A 2 11.77 -27.09 -12.16
CA THR A 2 12.39 -28.32 -11.65
C THR A 2 12.19 -28.46 -10.15
N PRO A 3 12.28 -29.67 -9.56
CA PRO A 3 12.20 -29.85 -8.10
C PRO A 3 13.28 -29.08 -7.33
N GLN A 4 14.44 -28.76 -7.94
CA GLN A 4 15.51 -27.97 -7.35
C GLN A 4 15.15 -26.48 -7.27
N GLU A 5 14.42 -25.90 -8.23
CA GLU A 5 13.98 -24.51 -8.20
C GLU A 5 12.93 -24.25 -7.09
N ARG A 6 12.12 -25.25 -6.72
CA ARG A 6 11.17 -25.15 -5.60
C ARG A 6 11.84 -25.11 -4.23
N HIS A 7 13.08 -25.54 -4.10
CA HIS A 7 13.80 -25.62 -2.80
C HIS A 7 14.23 -24.23 -2.28
N PHE A 8 14.19 -23.19 -3.12
CA PHE A 8 14.53 -21.81 -2.77
C PHE A 8 13.31 -20.91 -2.53
N MET A 9 12.07 -21.41 -2.73
CA MET A 9 10.88 -20.62 -2.53
C MET A 9 10.53 -20.51 -1.05
N GLN A 10 10.19 -19.30 -0.61
CA GLN A 10 9.81 -19.03 0.78
C GLN A 10 8.34 -19.39 1.01
N LYS A 11 8.07 -20.21 2.04
CA LYS A 11 6.72 -20.39 2.57
C LYS A 11 6.40 -19.23 3.49
N LEU A 12 5.35 -18.49 3.15
CA LEU A 12 4.88 -17.38 3.97
C LEU A 12 3.88 -17.87 5.01
N ASN A 13 4.05 -17.43 6.26
CA ASN A 13 3.10 -17.67 7.34
C ASN A 13 2.45 -16.33 7.71
N PHE A 14 1.17 -16.20 7.37
CA PHE A 14 0.38 -15.03 7.74
C PHE A 14 -0.28 -15.23 9.10
N LYS A 15 -0.23 -14.21 9.96
CA LYS A 15 -0.89 -14.24 11.27
C LYS A 15 -2.39 -13.99 11.15
N ASP A 16 -2.81 -13.30 10.08
CA ASP A 16 -4.20 -12.99 9.81
C ASP A 16 -4.50 -13.00 8.31
N ASN A 17 -5.80 -13.03 7.99
CA ASN A 17 -6.27 -13.12 6.62
C ASN A 17 -6.16 -11.77 5.86
N VAL A 18 -6.07 -10.65 6.57
CA VAL A 18 -5.89 -9.33 5.94
C VAL A 18 -4.47 -9.24 5.39
N SER A 19 -3.48 -9.67 6.17
CA SER A 19 -2.08 -9.72 5.72
C SER A 19 -1.90 -10.61 4.49
N GLU A 20 -2.65 -11.71 4.35
CA GLU A 20 -2.59 -12.54 3.14
C GLU A 20 -3.08 -11.81 1.88
N THR A 21 -3.97 -10.80 2.02
CA THR A 21 -4.50 -10.06 0.85
C THR A 21 -3.42 -9.26 0.10
N LEU A 22 -2.28 -8.97 0.75
CA LEU A 22 -1.13 -8.32 0.08
C LEU A 22 -0.62 -9.13 -1.13
N LEU A 23 -0.80 -10.48 -1.11
CA LEU A 23 -0.42 -11.34 -2.23
C LEU A 23 -1.26 -11.11 -3.47
N ILE A 24 -2.51 -10.68 -3.34
CA ILE A 24 -3.36 -10.32 -4.49
C ILE A 24 -2.71 -9.15 -5.23
N ASN A 25 -2.37 -8.07 -4.52
CA ASN A 25 -1.84 -6.87 -5.15
C ASN A 25 -0.51 -7.14 -5.88
N VAL A 26 0.42 -7.85 -5.25
CA VAL A 26 1.71 -8.17 -5.88
C VAL A 26 1.53 -9.09 -7.09
N TYR A 27 0.59 -10.05 -7.02
CA TYR A 27 0.32 -10.94 -8.14
C TYR A 27 -0.37 -10.24 -9.30
N MET A 28 -1.31 -9.32 -9.05
CA MET A 28 -1.94 -8.52 -10.12
C MET A 28 -0.92 -7.67 -10.89
N ARG A 29 0.06 -7.09 -10.19
CA ARG A 29 1.18 -6.36 -10.80
C ARG A 29 2.12 -7.29 -11.58
N HIS A 30 2.37 -8.50 -11.08
CA HIS A 30 3.11 -9.53 -11.82
C HIS A 30 2.39 -9.90 -13.14
N LEU A 31 1.09 -10.12 -13.10
CA LEU A 31 0.31 -10.42 -14.31
C LEU A 31 0.33 -9.27 -15.32
N ASP A 32 0.31 -8.02 -14.87
CA ASP A 32 0.48 -6.85 -15.74
C ASP A 32 1.87 -6.83 -16.39
N PHE A 33 2.93 -7.06 -15.61
CA PHE A 33 4.29 -7.10 -16.14
C PHE A 33 4.49 -8.17 -17.22
N LYS A 34 3.74 -9.27 -17.15
CA LYS A 34 3.77 -10.35 -18.18
C LYS A 34 2.90 -10.04 -19.40
N ASP A 35 2.11 -8.98 -19.40
CA ASP A 35 1.33 -8.58 -20.57
C ASP A 35 2.23 -8.03 -21.68
N LYS A 36 1.71 -8.02 -22.90
CA LYS A 36 2.39 -7.45 -24.05
C LYS A 36 2.57 -5.92 -23.91
N ASP A 37 1.55 -5.25 -23.37
CA ASP A 37 1.51 -3.80 -23.20
C ASP A 37 1.15 -3.49 -21.73
N PRO A 38 2.12 -3.60 -20.79
CA PRO A 38 1.86 -3.44 -19.37
C PRO A 38 1.57 -1.98 -19.02
N ILE A 39 0.62 -1.75 -18.10
CA ILE A 39 0.22 -0.42 -17.63
C ILE A 39 1.23 0.11 -16.60
N LEU A 40 1.55 -0.68 -15.57
CA LEU A 40 2.48 -0.32 -14.50
C LEU A 40 3.91 -0.72 -14.82
N ASN A 41 4.09 -1.89 -15.46
CA ASN A 41 5.39 -2.44 -15.85
C ASN A 41 6.34 -2.63 -14.67
N ASP A 42 5.91 -3.39 -13.65
CA ASP A 42 6.64 -3.59 -12.40
C ASP A 42 7.43 -4.92 -12.36
N PRO A 43 8.70 -4.94 -12.77
CA PRO A 43 9.52 -6.14 -12.76
C PRO A 43 9.82 -6.64 -11.34
N PHE A 44 9.78 -5.75 -10.33
CA PHE A 44 10.07 -6.11 -8.95
C PHE A 44 8.95 -6.96 -8.34
N SER A 45 7.69 -6.64 -8.62
CA SER A 45 6.56 -7.49 -8.24
C SER A 45 6.66 -8.88 -8.86
N SER A 46 7.12 -8.98 -10.12
CA SER A 46 7.35 -10.28 -10.75
C SER A 46 8.44 -11.08 -10.03
N ALA A 47 9.56 -10.44 -9.68
CA ALA A 47 10.64 -11.07 -8.96
C ALA A 47 10.21 -11.55 -7.55
N VAL A 48 9.32 -10.82 -6.87
CA VAL A 48 8.74 -11.23 -5.58
C VAL A 48 7.88 -12.48 -5.74
N VAL A 49 6.96 -12.49 -6.69
CA VAL A 49 6.06 -13.63 -6.94
C VAL A 49 6.84 -14.92 -7.21
N GLU A 50 7.95 -14.82 -7.97
CA GLU A 50 8.81 -15.96 -8.30
C GLU A 50 9.56 -16.55 -7.10
N GLN A 51 9.65 -15.83 -5.97
CA GLN A 51 10.29 -16.29 -4.73
C GLN A 51 9.34 -16.95 -3.73
N ILE A 52 8.01 -16.88 -3.95
CA ILE A 52 7.02 -17.30 -2.96
C ILE A 52 6.39 -18.64 -3.36
N ASP A 53 6.42 -19.61 -2.44
CA ASP A 53 5.68 -20.88 -2.56
C ASP A 53 4.21 -20.68 -2.16
N TYR A 54 3.40 -20.25 -3.13
CA TYR A 54 1.98 -19.99 -2.95
C TYR A 54 1.20 -20.31 -4.21
N ASP A 55 -0.03 -20.79 -4.07
CA ASP A 55 -0.91 -21.04 -5.20
C ASP A 55 -1.52 -19.74 -5.74
N PHE A 56 -0.74 -19.02 -6.54
CA PHE A 56 -1.18 -17.83 -7.23
C PHE A 56 -2.15 -18.13 -8.39
N ALA A 57 -2.15 -19.34 -8.93
CA ALA A 57 -2.97 -19.71 -10.07
C ALA A 57 -4.47 -19.52 -9.81
N LYS A 58 -4.89 -19.61 -8.56
CA LYS A 58 -6.28 -19.33 -8.14
C LYS A 58 -6.78 -17.93 -8.49
N PHE A 59 -5.87 -16.98 -8.77
CA PHE A 59 -6.20 -15.59 -9.12
C PHE A 59 -6.13 -15.28 -10.63
N ASN A 60 -5.80 -16.26 -11.48
CA ASN A 60 -5.60 -16.02 -12.92
C ASN A 60 -6.83 -15.44 -13.63
N ASP A 61 -8.02 -15.74 -13.15
CA ASP A 61 -9.29 -15.25 -13.70
C ASP A 61 -9.73 -13.89 -13.14
N ALA A 62 -8.99 -13.32 -12.19
CA ALA A 62 -9.33 -12.09 -11.50
C ALA A 62 -9.00 -10.83 -12.35
N ARG A 63 -9.60 -10.72 -13.54
CA ARG A 63 -9.31 -9.66 -14.52
C ARG A 63 -9.69 -8.27 -14.04
N LEU A 64 -10.81 -8.12 -13.33
CA LEU A 64 -11.23 -6.83 -12.77
C LEU A 64 -10.29 -6.39 -11.66
N SER A 65 -9.89 -7.29 -10.78
CA SER A 65 -8.90 -7.02 -9.75
C SER A 65 -7.55 -6.65 -10.34
N LYS A 66 -7.09 -7.34 -11.39
CA LYS A 66 -5.85 -6.98 -12.10
C LYS A 66 -5.91 -5.54 -12.61
N THR A 67 -6.91 -5.23 -13.43
CA THR A 67 -7.05 -3.90 -14.03
C THR A 67 -7.16 -2.82 -12.95
N GLY A 68 -8.01 -3.02 -11.94
CA GLY A 68 -8.22 -2.06 -10.86
C GLY A 68 -6.95 -1.82 -10.03
N THR A 69 -6.25 -2.89 -9.63
CA THR A 69 -5.00 -2.80 -8.86
C THR A 69 -3.90 -2.06 -9.61
N VAL A 70 -3.75 -2.37 -10.89
CA VAL A 70 -2.67 -1.81 -11.70
C VAL A 70 -2.90 -0.33 -12.02
N ILE A 71 -4.13 0.04 -12.42
CA ILE A 71 -4.51 1.44 -12.67
C ILE A 71 -4.37 2.25 -11.38
N ARG A 72 -4.81 1.71 -10.24
CA ARG A 72 -4.66 2.35 -8.93
C ARG A 72 -3.19 2.59 -8.62
N ALA A 73 -2.35 1.57 -8.69
CA ALA A 73 -0.92 1.69 -8.42
C ALA A 73 -0.25 2.72 -9.32
N LYS A 74 -0.56 2.72 -10.62
CA LYS A 74 -0.06 3.72 -11.57
C LYS A 74 -0.49 5.14 -11.21
N PHE A 75 -1.77 5.34 -10.87
CA PHE A 75 -2.29 6.62 -10.43
C PHE A 75 -1.56 7.12 -9.16
N PHE A 76 -1.36 6.24 -8.18
CA PHE A 76 -0.63 6.60 -6.96
C PHE A 76 0.84 6.92 -7.24
N ASP A 77 1.49 6.22 -8.16
CA ASP A 77 2.85 6.56 -8.59
C ASP A 77 2.90 7.94 -9.25
N ASP A 78 1.99 8.23 -10.19
CA ASP A 78 1.94 9.51 -10.91
C ASP A 78 1.65 10.69 -9.96
N GLU A 79 0.69 10.54 -9.04
CA GLU A 79 0.39 11.56 -8.05
C GLU A 79 1.54 11.74 -7.04
N THR A 80 2.23 10.67 -6.66
CA THR A 80 3.43 10.77 -5.82
C THR A 80 4.50 11.60 -6.50
N LEU A 81 4.76 11.37 -7.79
CA LEU A 81 5.73 12.15 -8.58
C LEU A 81 5.32 13.61 -8.67
N ARG A 82 4.04 13.88 -8.95
CA ARG A 82 3.51 15.25 -9.06
C ARG A 82 3.65 16.01 -7.74
N LEU A 83 3.27 15.40 -6.61
CA LEU A 83 3.36 16.05 -5.30
C LEU A 83 4.80 16.18 -4.80
N ALA A 84 5.65 15.21 -5.09
CA ALA A 84 7.05 15.25 -4.70
C ALA A 84 7.79 16.43 -5.33
N ALA A 85 7.37 16.88 -6.52
CA ALA A 85 7.95 18.04 -7.19
C ALA A 85 7.74 19.37 -6.43
N GLU A 86 6.87 19.40 -5.43
CA GLU A 86 6.64 20.58 -4.59
C GLU A 86 7.66 20.73 -3.45
N PHE A 87 8.53 19.73 -3.25
CA PHE A 87 9.49 19.67 -2.15
C PHE A 87 10.91 19.37 -2.66
N ASP A 88 11.91 20.03 -2.12
CA ASP A 88 13.32 19.77 -2.48
C ASP A 88 13.75 18.35 -2.05
N ARG A 89 13.29 17.90 -0.89
CA ARG A 89 13.58 16.58 -0.33
C ARG A 89 12.32 15.98 0.31
N PRO A 90 11.42 15.41 -0.49
CA PRO A 90 10.18 14.84 0.03
C PRO A 90 10.43 13.60 0.89
N ILE A 91 9.65 13.49 1.96
CA ILE A 91 9.56 12.28 2.80
C ILE A 91 8.30 11.54 2.39
N ILE A 92 8.46 10.40 1.74
CA ILE A 92 7.35 9.58 1.24
C ILE A 92 7.16 8.40 2.18
N VAL A 93 5.99 8.30 2.80
CA VAL A 93 5.68 7.28 3.80
C VAL A 93 4.54 6.41 3.32
N GLN A 94 4.81 5.15 3.03
CA GLN A 94 3.79 4.17 2.71
C GLN A 94 3.23 3.56 4.00
N LEU A 95 1.96 3.76 4.25
CA LEU A 95 1.25 3.26 5.43
C LEU A 95 0.46 2.00 5.05
N GLY A 96 0.82 0.85 5.64
CA GLY A 96 0.37 -0.45 5.18
C GLY A 96 1.07 -0.84 3.87
N ALA A 97 2.41 -0.79 3.88
CA ALA A 97 3.23 -0.94 2.67
C ALA A 97 3.11 -2.33 2.02
N GLY A 98 2.75 -3.38 2.77
CA GLY A 98 2.64 -4.74 2.27
C GLY A 98 3.87 -5.15 1.47
N LEU A 99 3.70 -5.71 0.28
CA LEU A 99 4.76 -6.01 -0.68
C LEU A 99 4.79 -4.99 -1.86
N ASP A 100 4.42 -3.73 -1.60
CA ASP A 100 4.52 -2.70 -2.64
C ASP A 100 5.99 -2.38 -2.95
N THR A 101 6.28 -2.28 -4.23
CA THR A 101 7.62 -2.04 -4.79
C THR A 101 7.82 -0.59 -5.22
N ARG A 102 6.94 0.34 -4.81
CA ARG A 102 6.98 1.76 -5.21
C ARG A 102 8.34 2.42 -4.98
N PRO A 103 9.02 2.25 -3.83
CA PRO A 103 10.35 2.83 -3.66
C PRO A 103 11.32 2.38 -4.75
N LEU A 104 11.28 1.12 -5.16
CA LEU A 104 12.13 0.57 -6.22
C LEU A 104 11.79 1.13 -7.60
N ARG A 105 10.50 1.40 -7.87
CA ARG A 105 10.05 2.00 -9.13
C ARG A 105 10.41 3.48 -9.22
N LEU A 106 10.29 4.22 -8.11
CA LEU A 106 10.39 5.69 -8.12
C LEU A 106 11.76 6.25 -7.70
N GLN A 107 12.63 5.49 -7.01
CA GLN A 107 13.89 6.01 -6.46
C GLN A 107 14.82 6.64 -7.51
N LYS A 108 14.84 6.12 -8.74
CA LYS A 108 15.67 6.69 -9.81
C LYS A 108 15.11 8.01 -10.37
N ILE A 109 13.80 8.22 -10.25
CA ILE A 109 13.11 9.41 -10.71
C ILE A 109 13.14 10.48 -9.61
N LEU A 110 13.09 10.06 -8.35
CA LEU A 110 13.11 10.90 -7.16
C LEU A 110 14.37 10.62 -6.30
N PRO A 111 15.57 10.96 -6.80
CA PRO A 111 16.82 10.61 -6.10
C PRO A 111 17.01 11.35 -4.77
N SER A 112 16.35 12.49 -4.58
CA SER A 112 16.39 13.27 -3.33
C SER A 112 15.35 12.82 -2.29
N ALA A 113 14.35 12.03 -2.69
CA ALA A 113 13.30 11.55 -1.79
C ALA A 113 13.84 10.52 -0.80
N LEU A 114 13.25 10.52 0.41
CA LEU A 114 13.41 9.42 1.36
C LEU A 114 12.10 8.66 1.44
N PHE A 115 12.17 7.34 1.31
CA PHE A 115 11.02 6.46 1.39
C PHE A 115 10.99 5.74 2.73
N TYR A 116 9.82 5.65 3.32
CA TYR A 116 9.55 4.90 4.54
C TYR A 116 8.41 3.93 4.29
N ASP A 117 8.67 2.64 4.56
CA ASP A 117 7.66 1.59 4.46
C ASP A 117 7.22 1.20 5.87
N LEU A 118 5.99 1.57 6.23
CA LEU A 118 5.39 1.23 7.50
C LEU A 118 4.39 0.11 7.32
N ASP A 119 4.59 -0.95 8.09
CA ASP A 119 3.66 -2.07 8.23
C ASP A 119 3.92 -2.84 9.52
N LEU A 120 3.08 -3.80 9.84
CA LEU A 120 3.28 -4.69 10.98
C LEU A 120 4.67 -5.34 10.95
N PRO A 121 5.30 -5.60 12.10
CA PRO A 121 6.68 -6.10 12.16
C PRO A 121 6.93 -7.38 11.34
N ASP A 122 5.96 -8.28 11.27
CA ASP A 122 6.07 -9.50 10.48
C ASP A 122 5.95 -9.25 8.96
N VAL A 123 5.13 -8.28 8.56
CA VAL A 123 5.04 -7.85 7.15
C VAL A 123 6.33 -7.15 6.72
N ILE A 124 6.91 -6.29 7.57
CA ILE A 124 8.19 -5.65 7.30
C ILE A 124 9.31 -6.69 7.19
N ALA A 125 9.37 -7.68 8.10
CA ALA A 125 10.34 -8.76 8.01
C ALA A 125 10.23 -9.55 6.70
N MET A 126 8.99 -9.79 6.24
CA MET A 126 8.72 -10.43 4.95
C MET A 126 9.18 -9.55 3.78
N ARG A 127 8.88 -8.24 3.79
CA ARG A 127 9.38 -7.29 2.78
C ARG A 127 10.90 -7.31 2.69
N ASP A 128 11.56 -7.18 3.84
CA ASP A 128 13.03 -7.11 3.92
C ASP A 128 13.71 -8.39 3.42
N ALA A 129 13.01 -9.53 3.48
CA ALA A 129 13.50 -10.80 2.96
C ALA A 129 13.28 -10.98 1.45
N LEU A 130 12.21 -10.39 0.89
CA LEU A 130 11.78 -10.62 -0.49
C LEU A 130 12.19 -9.50 -1.46
N LEU A 131 12.29 -8.26 -0.97
CA LEU A 131 12.55 -7.09 -1.80
C LEU A 131 14.02 -6.65 -1.68
N PRO A 132 14.64 -6.24 -2.80
CA PRO A 132 15.95 -5.59 -2.73
C PRO A 132 15.83 -4.26 -1.97
N LYS A 133 16.85 -3.92 -1.18
CA LYS A 133 16.91 -2.64 -0.45
C LYS A 133 17.35 -1.52 -1.38
N ALA A 134 16.57 -0.43 -1.40
CA ALA A 134 17.01 0.83 -1.97
C ALA A 134 17.76 1.65 -0.91
N GLU A 135 18.78 2.41 -1.32
CA GLU A 135 19.63 3.19 -0.39
C GLU A 135 18.84 4.24 0.41
N ASN A 136 17.77 4.78 -0.19
CA ASN A 136 16.91 5.82 0.38
C ASN A 136 15.57 5.29 0.90
N ASN A 137 15.46 3.97 1.15
CA ASN A 137 14.26 3.32 1.64
C ASN A 137 14.49 2.69 3.02
N PHE A 138 13.63 3.02 3.97
CA PHE A 138 13.73 2.65 5.39
C PHE A 138 12.46 1.94 5.85
N SER A 139 12.62 0.90 6.66
CA SER A 139 11.50 0.14 7.23
C SER A 139 11.08 0.72 8.57
N LEU A 140 9.75 0.82 8.78
CA LEU A 140 9.12 1.21 10.04
C LEU A 140 8.19 0.07 10.51
N PRO A 141 8.68 -0.83 11.38
CA PRO A 141 7.94 -2.02 11.83
C PRO A 141 6.93 -1.65 12.94
N TYR A 142 5.89 -0.90 12.60
CA TYR A 142 4.87 -0.41 13.52
C TYR A 142 3.47 -0.75 13.03
N SER A 143 2.54 -0.93 13.97
CA SER A 143 1.13 -0.74 13.61
C SER A 143 0.91 0.72 13.21
N MET A 144 0.15 0.98 12.16
CA MET A 144 -0.20 2.35 11.74
C MET A 144 -0.90 3.12 12.87
N LEU A 145 -1.65 2.43 13.74
CA LEU A 145 -2.37 3.01 14.88
C LEU A 145 -1.48 3.27 16.11
N ASP A 146 -0.25 2.75 16.15
CA ASP A 146 0.75 3.14 17.16
C ASP A 146 1.44 4.43 16.69
N LEU A 147 1.05 5.56 17.28
CA LEU A 147 1.47 6.87 16.81
C LEU A 147 2.94 7.22 17.14
N SER A 148 3.68 6.35 17.84
CA SER A 148 5.09 6.59 18.22
C SER A 148 6.02 6.75 17.00
N TRP A 149 5.75 6.10 15.88
CA TRP A 149 6.49 6.29 14.64
C TRP A 149 6.40 7.72 14.10
N MET A 150 5.30 8.43 14.39
CA MET A 150 5.15 9.83 13.99
C MET A 150 6.16 10.72 14.73
N ASP A 151 6.39 10.44 16.04
CA ASP A 151 7.38 11.17 16.84
C ASP A 151 8.80 10.90 16.33
N GLU A 152 9.10 9.67 15.95
CA GLU A 152 10.38 9.29 15.36
C GLU A 152 10.64 10.06 14.04
N LEU A 153 9.66 10.11 13.14
CA LEU A 153 9.79 10.84 11.87
C LEU A 153 9.97 12.35 12.10
N VAL A 154 9.19 12.94 13.01
CA VAL A 154 9.32 14.37 13.33
C VAL A 154 10.69 14.67 13.97
N ALA A 155 11.15 13.83 14.89
CA ALA A 155 12.48 14.00 15.50
C ALA A 155 13.61 13.94 14.46
N LYS A 156 13.45 13.11 13.43
CA LYS A 156 14.46 12.88 12.39
C LYS A 156 14.44 13.93 11.27
N HIS A 157 13.26 14.42 10.88
CA HIS A 157 13.07 15.24 9.67
C HIS A 157 12.42 16.60 9.93
N GLY A 158 11.91 16.84 11.15
CA GLY A 158 11.28 18.10 11.53
C GLY A 158 10.09 18.46 10.65
N SER A 159 10.08 19.70 10.15
CA SER A 159 9.03 20.26 9.30
C SER A 159 9.24 19.99 7.80
N ALA A 160 9.84 18.86 7.42
CA ALA A 160 9.98 18.46 6.02
C ALA A 160 8.61 18.37 5.32
N GLY A 161 8.61 18.32 4.00
CA GLY A 161 7.41 18.02 3.21
C GLY A 161 7.13 16.52 3.19
N TYR A 162 5.96 16.12 3.67
CA TYR A 162 5.58 14.71 3.76
C TYR A 162 4.53 14.34 2.72
N ILE A 163 4.62 13.14 2.18
CA ILE A 163 3.61 12.52 1.33
C ILE A 163 3.31 11.14 1.92
N PHE A 164 2.13 11.01 2.52
CA PHE A 164 1.65 9.75 3.07
C PHE A 164 0.80 9.02 2.04
N ILE A 165 1.03 7.73 1.88
CA ILE A 165 0.35 6.88 0.90
C ILE A 165 -0.35 5.73 1.63
N LEU A 166 -1.67 5.64 1.46
CA LEU A 166 -2.52 4.57 1.98
C LEU A 166 -3.25 3.92 0.80
N GLU A 167 -2.63 2.94 0.18
CA GLU A 167 -3.20 2.24 -0.97
C GLU A 167 -3.76 0.87 -0.58
N GLY A 168 -5.08 0.73 -0.65
CA GLY A 168 -5.76 -0.54 -0.34
C GLY A 168 -5.77 -0.90 1.14
N VAL A 169 -5.77 0.08 2.04
CA VAL A 169 -5.57 -0.08 3.48
C VAL A 169 -6.78 0.37 4.29
N SER A 170 -7.35 1.54 3.98
CA SER A 170 -8.36 2.22 4.79
C SER A 170 -9.57 1.35 5.12
N MET A 171 -10.01 0.52 4.17
CA MET A 171 -11.22 -0.29 4.29
C MET A 171 -11.19 -1.38 5.38
N TYR A 172 -10.02 -1.72 5.90
CA TYR A 172 -9.86 -2.77 6.92
C TYR A 172 -9.98 -2.26 8.36
N PHE A 173 -10.01 -0.94 8.56
CA PHE A 173 -10.10 -0.33 9.89
C PHE A 173 -11.53 0.02 10.28
N GLU A 174 -11.79 0.08 11.59
CA GLU A 174 -13.00 0.70 12.12
C GLU A 174 -12.94 2.22 11.87
N LYS A 175 -14.06 2.80 11.41
CA LYS A 175 -14.12 4.21 10.95
C LYS A 175 -13.62 5.19 12.00
N GLU A 176 -14.01 5.02 13.26
CA GLU A 176 -13.64 5.93 14.35
C GLU A 176 -12.15 5.83 14.74
N GLU A 177 -11.54 4.64 14.64
CA GLU A 177 -10.11 4.47 14.87
C GLU A 177 -9.29 5.12 13.74
N PHE A 178 -9.67 4.86 12.49
CA PHE A 178 -9.03 5.46 11.33
C PHE A 178 -9.17 6.99 11.33
N LYS A 179 -10.34 7.52 11.68
CA LYS A 179 -10.56 8.97 11.81
C LYS A 179 -9.63 9.60 12.83
N LYS A 180 -9.48 9.01 14.03
CA LYS A 180 -8.56 9.49 15.06
C LYS A 180 -7.12 9.51 14.58
N PHE A 181 -6.69 8.42 13.94
CA PHE A 181 -5.38 8.31 13.31
C PHE A 181 -5.17 9.41 12.25
N PHE A 182 -6.12 9.58 11.34
CA PHE A 182 -6.02 10.53 10.23
C PHE A 182 -5.96 11.98 10.72
N ILE A 183 -6.72 12.32 11.76
CA ILE A 183 -6.66 13.64 12.43
C ILE A 183 -5.28 13.85 13.06
N ALA A 184 -4.76 12.87 13.81
CA ALA A 184 -3.44 12.95 14.42
C ALA A 184 -2.33 13.16 13.38
N LEU A 185 -2.42 12.46 12.24
CA LEU A 185 -1.52 12.62 11.10
C LEU A 185 -1.57 14.05 10.56
N ALA A 186 -2.77 14.59 10.30
CA ALA A 186 -2.97 15.92 9.74
C ALA A 186 -2.52 17.04 10.67
N GLN A 187 -2.66 16.86 12.00
CA GLN A 187 -2.21 17.84 12.99
C GLN A 187 -0.69 17.85 13.19
N LYS A 188 -0.03 16.70 12.94
CA LYS A 188 1.39 16.54 13.21
C LYS A 188 2.30 16.87 12.04
N PHE A 189 1.83 16.66 10.82
CA PHE A 189 2.65 16.79 9.61
C PHE A 189 2.11 17.81 8.63
N ARG A 190 3.02 18.40 7.84
CA ARG A 190 2.68 19.25 6.71
C ARG A 190 2.97 18.50 5.41
N GLY A 191 2.00 18.49 4.50
CA GLY A 191 2.15 17.81 3.22
C GLY A 191 0.85 17.24 2.70
N TYR A 192 0.93 16.05 2.15
CA TYR A 192 -0.17 15.41 1.43
C TYR A 192 -0.46 14.01 1.93
N VAL A 193 -1.71 13.60 1.82
CA VAL A 193 -2.15 12.22 2.02
C VAL A 193 -2.82 11.75 0.73
N LEU A 194 -2.27 10.72 0.12
CA LEU A 194 -2.89 9.97 -0.97
C LEU A 194 -3.54 8.72 -0.37
N SER A 195 -4.85 8.61 -0.47
CA SER A 195 -5.58 7.45 0.07
C SER A 195 -6.75 7.08 -0.84
N ASP A 196 -6.94 5.79 -1.04
CA ASP A 196 -8.17 5.26 -1.60
C ASP A 196 -9.17 4.90 -0.49
N PHE A 197 -10.42 5.05 -0.80
CA PHE A 197 -11.51 4.71 0.10
C PHE A 197 -12.62 3.96 -0.65
N MET A 198 -13.24 3.02 0.02
CA MET A 198 -14.47 2.42 -0.46
C MET A 198 -15.65 3.37 -0.21
N SER A 199 -16.64 3.39 -1.10
CA SER A 199 -17.90 4.05 -0.78
C SER A 199 -18.69 3.26 0.27
N GLU A 200 -19.46 3.94 1.12
CA GLU A 200 -20.35 3.27 2.09
C GLU A 200 -21.30 2.28 1.41
N PHE A 201 -21.80 2.63 0.22
CA PHE A 201 -22.63 1.73 -0.56
C PHE A 201 -21.88 0.45 -0.95
N SER A 202 -20.63 0.58 -1.42
CA SER A 202 -19.80 -0.57 -1.81
C SER A 202 -19.51 -1.48 -0.63
N VAL A 203 -19.17 -0.93 0.55
CA VAL A 203 -18.90 -1.72 1.75
C VAL A 203 -20.15 -2.49 2.20
N ARG A 204 -21.33 -1.82 2.25
CA ARG A 204 -22.60 -2.47 2.62
C ARG A 204 -23.04 -3.56 1.64
N LYS A 205 -22.71 -3.43 0.36
CA LYS A 205 -23.05 -4.39 -0.70
C LYS A 205 -21.94 -5.40 -0.99
N PHE A 206 -20.78 -5.25 -0.34
CA PHE A 206 -19.65 -6.13 -0.60
C PHE A 206 -19.96 -7.57 -0.18
N ASP A 207 -19.82 -8.45 -1.13
CA ASP A 207 -19.85 -9.89 -0.91
C ASP A 207 -18.56 -10.48 -1.49
N SER A 208 -17.64 -10.88 -0.63
CA SER A 208 -16.35 -11.44 -1.05
C SER A 208 -16.50 -12.63 -1.99
N ARG A 209 -17.58 -13.41 -1.88
CA ARG A 209 -17.86 -14.56 -2.75
C ARG A 209 -18.11 -14.18 -4.22
N ARG A 210 -18.51 -12.93 -4.46
CA ARG A 210 -18.77 -12.37 -5.80
C ARG A 210 -17.60 -11.58 -6.36
N HIS A 211 -16.60 -11.29 -5.55
CA HIS A 211 -15.40 -10.57 -5.97
C HIS A 211 -14.43 -11.54 -6.64
N ASP A 212 -13.90 -11.19 -7.80
CA ASP A 212 -13.10 -12.11 -8.62
C ASP A 212 -11.81 -12.60 -7.94
N ALA A 213 -11.13 -11.77 -7.13
CA ALA A 213 -9.96 -12.18 -6.35
C ALA A 213 -10.30 -12.53 -4.90
N MET A 214 -11.10 -11.68 -4.20
CA MET A 214 -11.38 -11.86 -2.75
C MET A 214 -12.18 -13.12 -2.43
N LYS A 215 -12.90 -13.70 -3.39
CA LYS A 215 -13.59 -15.00 -3.21
C LYS A 215 -12.66 -16.14 -2.79
N HIS A 216 -11.36 -16.00 -3.05
CA HIS A 216 -10.32 -16.98 -2.71
C HIS A 216 -9.66 -16.69 -1.35
N MET A 217 -10.05 -15.60 -0.68
CA MET A 217 -9.52 -15.20 0.61
C MET A 217 -10.55 -15.48 1.71
N GLN A 218 -10.07 -15.92 2.86
CA GLN A 218 -10.94 -16.17 4.02
C GLN A 218 -10.96 -14.91 4.92
N ASN A 219 -12.18 -14.46 5.30
CA ASN A 219 -12.41 -13.48 6.37
C ASN A 219 -11.52 -12.20 6.34
N ALA A 220 -11.49 -11.50 5.21
CA ALA A 220 -10.95 -10.15 5.15
C ALA A 220 -12.10 -9.16 4.84
N PRO A 221 -13.02 -8.88 5.79
CA PRO A 221 -14.17 -8.03 5.55
C PRO A 221 -13.74 -6.57 5.42
N PHE A 222 -14.43 -5.85 4.55
CA PHE A 222 -14.32 -4.39 4.52
C PHE A 222 -15.22 -3.80 5.61
N LYS A 223 -14.65 -2.97 6.46
CA LYS A 223 -15.29 -2.38 7.63
C LYS A 223 -15.67 -0.91 7.42
N MET A 224 -14.83 -0.15 6.72
CA MET A 224 -14.99 1.28 6.53
C MET A 224 -15.30 1.64 5.08
N GLY A 225 -16.33 2.49 4.94
CA GLY A 225 -16.62 3.25 3.72
C GLY A 225 -16.88 4.72 4.07
N ILE A 226 -16.75 5.59 3.08
CA ILE A 226 -17.02 7.02 3.21
C ILE A 226 -18.00 7.50 2.16
N GLY A 227 -18.69 8.62 2.46
CA GLY A 227 -19.58 9.31 1.51
C GLY A 227 -18.84 10.14 0.46
N GLY A 228 -17.55 10.41 0.68
CA GLY A 228 -16.70 11.18 -0.24
C GLY A 228 -15.67 12.04 0.47
N GLY A 229 -14.83 12.75 -0.29
CA GLY A 229 -13.74 13.57 0.24
C GLY A 229 -14.17 14.70 1.16
N ALA A 230 -15.38 15.24 0.97
CA ALA A 230 -15.95 16.26 1.86
C ALA A 230 -16.18 15.73 3.28
N GLU A 231 -16.51 14.46 3.44
CA GLU A 231 -16.64 13.83 4.75
C GLU A 231 -15.28 13.77 5.45
N VAL A 232 -14.23 13.37 4.76
CA VAL A 232 -12.85 13.30 5.30
C VAL A 232 -12.38 14.70 5.72
N GLN A 233 -12.64 15.71 4.90
CA GLN A 233 -12.33 17.10 5.27
C GLN A 233 -13.09 17.53 6.52
N GLY A 234 -14.33 17.09 6.69
CA GLY A 234 -15.15 17.38 7.87
C GLY A 234 -14.67 16.74 9.17
N TRP A 235 -13.73 15.78 9.13
CA TRP A 235 -13.16 15.18 10.34
C TRP A 235 -12.32 16.17 11.15
N ASP A 236 -11.56 17.06 10.46
CA ASP A 236 -10.83 18.20 11.05
C ASP A 236 -10.62 19.27 9.97
N SER A 237 -11.61 20.13 9.75
CA SER A 237 -11.57 21.13 8.67
C SER A 237 -10.50 22.22 8.84
N ALA A 238 -9.89 22.31 10.01
CA ALA A 238 -8.76 23.22 10.26
C ALA A 238 -7.44 22.69 9.69
N HIS A 239 -7.25 21.38 9.66
CA HIS A 239 -6.00 20.73 9.25
C HIS A 239 -6.13 19.88 7.99
N ILE A 240 -7.36 19.46 7.65
CA ILE A 240 -7.61 18.60 6.49
C ILE A 240 -8.30 19.39 5.39
N ARG A 241 -7.69 19.41 4.21
CA ARG A 241 -8.27 19.98 3.00
C ARG A 241 -8.33 18.93 1.90
N PHE A 242 -9.54 18.67 1.40
CA PHE A 242 -9.71 17.80 0.25
C PHE A 242 -9.29 18.53 -1.03
N VAL A 243 -8.42 17.92 -1.81
CA VAL A 243 -7.95 18.40 -3.12
C VAL A 243 -8.30 17.33 -4.15
N ARG A 244 -8.88 17.75 -5.28
CA ARG A 244 -9.22 16.85 -6.41
C ARG A 244 -8.04 16.75 -7.37
#